data_c88f61aed22e20165337188c500a9b58
#
_entry.id   c88f61aed22e20165337188c500a9b58
#
_cell.length_a   1.000
_cell.length_b   1.000
_cell.length_c   1.000
_cell.angle_alpha   90.00
_cell.angle_beta   90.00
_cell.angle_gamma   90.00
#
_symmetry.space_group_name_H-M   'P 1'
#
loop_
_entity.id
_entity.type
_entity.pdbx_description
1 polymer ?
#
loop_
_entity_poly.entity_id
_entity_poly.type
_entity_poly.pdbx_seq_one_letter_code
_entity_poly.pdbx_strand_id
1 'polypeptide(L)'
;MANEILRTLLPFAGWTDERTNELSITGGTDPILPTSFRIGESSAAALGALGLAVSDLWGTRTGRRQEVSVDTRRATASLRSGKYMQMDDAWVSTERNTVMGVYPTKDGRWSYLHCNFPNHRAAALSVLGVSEDRDAVTKAVAQWDALELEDAIIEAKGAGG
;
A
#
# COMPACT_ATOMS: atom_id res chain seq x y z
N MET A 1 -11.31 -17.64 -4.96
CA MET A 1 -10.07 -17.35 -5.73
C MET A 1 -10.20 -15.98 -6.41
N ALA A 2 -9.23 -15.52 -7.24
CA ALA A 2 -9.25 -14.12 -7.78
C ALA A 2 -10.59 -13.71 -8.41
N ASN A 3 -11.25 -14.59 -9.17
CA ASN A 3 -12.60 -14.33 -9.72
C ASN A 3 -13.68 -14.14 -8.65
N GLU A 4 -13.54 -14.74 -7.50
CA GLU A 4 -14.42 -14.55 -6.35
C GLU A 4 -14.27 -13.15 -5.75
N ILE A 5 -13.02 -12.70 -5.60
CA ILE A 5 -12.71 -11.34 -5.16
C ILE A 5 -13.19 -10.33 -6.21
N LEU A 6 -12.97 -10.60 -7.51
CA LEU A 6 -13.49 -9.76 -8.59
C LEU A 6 -15.00 -9.56 -8.48
N ARG A 7 -15.78 -10.63 -8.24
CA ARG A 7 -17.24 -10.55 -8.07
C ARG A 7 -17.66 -9.59 -6.96
N THR A 8 -16.86 -9.42 -5.92
CA THR A 8 -17.16 -8.43 -4.86
C THR A 8 -16.97 -6.99 -5.32
N LEU A 9 -16.21 -6.75 -6.38
CA LEU A 9 -15.95 -5.43 -6.95
C LEU A 9 -16.97 -5.04 -8.04
N LEU A 10 -17.54 -6.00 -8.76
CA LEU A 10 -18.42 -5.75 -9.90
C LEU A 10 -19.61 -4.83 -9.59
N PRO A 11 -20.33 -4.99 -8.44
CA PRO A 11 -21.48 -4.14 -8.13
C PRO A 11 -21.14 -2.65 -8.01
N PHE A 12 -19.92 -2.30 -7.56
CA PHE A 12 -19.50 -0.90 -7.47
C PHE A 12 -19.38 -0.21 -8.83
N ALA A 13 -19.19 -0.99 -9.90
CA ALA A 13 -19.17 -0.50 -11.28
C ALA A 13 -20.50 -0.70 -12.01
N GLY A 14 -21.54 -1.21 -11.33
CA GLY A 14 -22.81 -1.57 -11.96
C GLY A 14 -22.71 -2.76 -12.91
N TRP A 15 -21.72 -3.61 -12.74
CA TRP A 15 -21.49 -4.80 -13.57
C TRP A 15 -22.12 -6.05 -12.98
N THR A 16 -22.47 -7.00 -13.87
CA THR A 16 -22.97 -8.33 -13.50
C THR A 16 -21.82 -9.36 -13.46
N ASP A 17 -22.09 -10.52 -12.87
CA ASP A 17 -21.13 -11.64 -12.78
C ASP A 17 -20.61 -12.12 -14.15
N GLU A 18 -21.38 -11.91 -15.22
CA GLU A 18 -20.98 -12.28 -16.59
C GLU A 18 -19.69 -11.60 -17.02
N ARG A 19 -19.36 -10.44 -16.43
CA ARG A 19 -18.11 -9.70 -16.70
C ARG A 19 -16.85 -10.51 -16.35
N THR A 20 -16.95 -11.49 -15.45
CA THR A 20 -15.82 -12.36 -15.12
C THR A 20 -15.39 -13.22 -16.33
N ASN A 21 -16.26 -13.44 -17.29
CA ASN A 21 -15.96 -14.20 -18.51
C ASN A 21 -15.10 -13.42 -19.50
N GLU A 22 -15.02 -12.10 -19.36
CA GLU A 22 -14.22 -11.22 -20.21
C GLU A 22 -12.78 -11.03 -19.68
N LEU A 23 -12.45 -11.66 -18.56
CA LEU A 23 -11.15 -11.57 -17.90
C LEU A 23 -10.51 -12.95 -17.77
N SER A 24 -9.30 -13.08 -18.28
CA SER A 24 -8.44 -14.25 -18.07
C SER A 24 -7.46 -13.98 -16.93
N ILE A 25 -7.52 -14.76 -15.84
CA ILE A 25 -6.56 -14.70 -14.73
C ILE A 25 -5.70 -15.96 -14.74
N THR A 26 -4.39 -15.76 -14.81
CA THR A 26 -3.37 -16.81 -14.85
C THR A 26 -2.32 -16.62 -13.75
N GLY A 27 -1.25 -17.41 -13.72
CA GLY A 27 -0.08 -17.20 -12.85
C GLY A 27 -0.18 -17.81 -11.44
N GLY A 28 -1.25 -18.57 -11.16
CA GLY A 28 -1.40 -19.33 -9.92
C GLY A 28 -2.25 -18.63 -8.85
N THR A 29 -2.23 -19.21 -7.66
CA THR A 29 -3.00 -18.76 -6.47
C THR A 29 -2.05 -18.38 -5.34
N ASP A 30 -2.57 -17.64 -4.33
CA ASP A 30 -1.82 -17.36 -3.11
C ASP A 30 -1.48 -18.65 -2.31
N PRO A 31 -0.38 -18.66 -1.55
CA PRO A 31 0.48 -17.51 -1.28
C PRO A 31 1.57 -17.29 -2.35
N ILE A 32 1.59 -16.08 -2.96
CA ILE A 32 2.67 -15.65 -3.86
C ILE A 32 3.75 -14.89 -3.05
N LEU A 33 3.34 -14.16 -2.04
CA LEU A 33 4.22 -13.55 -1.03
C LEU A 33 4.15 -14.34 0.28
N PRO A 34 5.19 -14.30 1.13
CA PRO A 34 5.20 -14.96 2.44
C PRO A 34 4.29 -14.22 3.43
N THR A 35 2.99 -14.30 3.23
CA THR A 35 1.95 -13.67 4.04
C THR A 35 0.70 -14.57 4.08
N SER A 36 -0.10 -14.46 5.13
CA SER A 36 -1.40 -15.11 5.25
C SER A 36 -2.52 -14.42 4.45
N PHE A 37 -2.27 -13.21 3.97
CA PHE A 37 -3.23 -12.46 3.18
C PHE A 37 -3.20 -12.88 1.70
N ARG A 38 -4.36 -12.87 1.06
CA ARG A 38 -4.54 -13.20 -0.37
C ARG A 38 -4.15 -12.02 -1.27
N ILE A 39 -2.91 -11.54 -1.13
CA ILE A 39 -2.41 -10.33 -1.83
C ILE A 39 -2.38 -10.55 -3.34
N GLY A 40 -1.93 -11.71 -3.80
CA GLY A 40 -1.84 -12.03 -5.23
C GLY A 40 -3.20 -12.04 -5.90
N GLU A 41 -4.14 -12.76 -5.33
CA GLU A 41 -5.50 -12.86 -5.88
C GLU A 41 -6.25 -11.52 -5.82
N SER A 42 -6.05 -10.74 -4.74
CA SER A 42 -6.63 -9.38 -4.60
C SER A 42 -6.04 -8.43 -5.63
N SER A 43 -4.72 -8.49 -5.86
CA SER A 43 -4.05 -7.70 -6.89
C SER A 43 -4.56 -8.02 -8.29
N ALA A 44 -4.70 -9.32 -8.60
CA ALA A 44 -5.19 -9.77 -9.90
C ALA A 44 -6.65 -9.35 -10.14
N ALA A 45 -7.50 -9.43 -9.10
CA ALA A 45 -8.88 -8.98 -9.18
C ALA A 45 -8.98 -7.46 -9.40
N ALA A 46 -8.21 -6.66 -8.67
CA ALA A 46 -8.22 -5.20 -8.79
C ALA A 46 -7.70 -4.73 -10.16
N LEU A 47 -6.57 -5.28 -10.62
CA LEU A 47 -6.03 -4.95 -11.95
C LEU A 47 -6.91 -5.49 -13.08
N GLY A 48 -7.57 -6.64 -12.87
CA GLY A 48 -8.56 -7.17 -13.79
C GLY A 48 -9.78 -6.24 -13.94
N ALA A 49 -10.33 -5.77 -12.82
CA ALA A 49 -11.42 -4.80 -12.84
C ALA A 49 -11.02 -3.49 -13.57
N LEU A 50 -9.82 -2.98 -13.29
CA LEU A 50 -9.27 -1.83 -13.99
C LEU A 50 -9.14 -2.08 -15.51
N GLY A 51 -8.62 -3.25 -15.90
CA GLY A 51 -8.50 -3.64 -17.31
C GLY A 51 -9.84 -3.71 -18.01
N LEU A 52 -10.87 -4.26 -17.37
CA LEU A 52 -12.24 -4.28 -17.89
C LEU A 52 -12.80 -2.87 -18.09
N ALA A 53 -12.59 -1.96 -17.13
CA ALA A 53 -13.01 -0.57 -17.24
C ALA A 53 -12.30 0.16 -18.39
N VAL A 54 -11.00 -0.08 -18.57
CA VAL A 54 -10.23 0.47 -19.70
C VAL A 54 -10.75 -0.10 -21.04
N SER A 55 -11.08 -1.40 -21.10
CA SER A 55 -11.68 -2.01 -22.30
C SER A 55 -13.04 -1.39 -22.65
N ASP A 56 -13.86 -1.07 -21.64
CA ASP A 56 -15.15 -0.39 -21.86
C ASP A 56 -14.95 1.03 -22.41
N LEU A 57 -14.03 1.79 -21.81
CA LEU A 57 -13.71 3.13 -22.31
C LEU A 57 -13.16 3.10 -23.74
N TRP A 58 -12.32 2.14 -24.05
CA TRP A 58 -11.82 1.91 -25.40
C TRP A 58 -12.95 1.55 -26.36
N GLY A 59 -13.85 0.64 -25.94
CA GLY A 59 -15.04 0.27 -26.71
C GLY A 59 -15.93 1.46 -27.02
N THR A 60 -16.18 2.33 -26.05
CA THR A 60 -16.96 3.55 -26.21
C THR A 60 -16.34 4.51 -27.25
N ARG A 61 -15.00 4.60 -27.27
CA ARG A 61 -14.28 5.51 -28.19
C ARG A 61 -14.09 4.96 -29.59
N THR A 62 -13.99 3.65 -29.73
CA THR A 62 -13.53 3.02 -31.00
C THR A 62 -14.52 2.02 -31.58
N GLY A 63 -15.57 1.65 -30.83
CA GLY A 63 -16.48 0.54 -31.18
C GLY A 63 -15.85 -0.86 -31.01
N ARG A 64 -14.63 -0.97 -30.49
CA ARG A 64 -13.88 -2.22 -30.38
C ARG A 64 -13.64 -2.58 -28.91
N ARG A 65 -13.88 -3.84 -28.54
CA ARG A 65 -13.50 -4.39 -27.23
C ARG A 65 -12.12 -5.05 -27.29
N GLN A 66 -11.46 -5.11 -26.14
CA GLN A 66 -10.18 -5.79 -25.99
C GLN A 66 -10.33 -6.94 -25.00
N GLU A 67 -9.58 -8.01 -25.23
CA GLU A 67 -9.40 -9.07 -24.24
C GLU A 67 -8.55 -8.53 -23.07
N VAL A 68 -8.94 -8.89 -21.86
CA VAL A 68 -8.21 -8.54 -20.64
C VAL A 68 -7.60 -9.79 -20.04
N SER A 69 -6.30 -9.77 -19.84
CA SER A 69 -5.58 -10.87 -19.20
C SER A 69 -4.67 -10.34 -18.10
N VAL A 70 -4.70 -10.99 -16.94
CA VAL A 70 -3.88 -10.64 -15.78
C VAL A 70 -3.16 -11.88 -15.26
N ASP A 71 -1.84 -11.81 -15.19
CA ASP A 71 -1.03 -12.79 -14.48
C ASP A 71 -0.89 -12.40 -13.01
N THR A 72 -1.30 -13.28 -12.10
CA THR A 72 -1.34 -13.02 -10.66
C THR A 72 0.04 -12.66 -10.07
N ARG A 73 1.11 -13.28 -10.54
CA ARG A 73 2.48 -12.97 -10.09
C ARG A 73 2.91 -11.59 -10.53
N ARG A 74 2.60 -11.22 -11.78
CA ARG A 74 2.88 -9.87 -12.32
C ARG A 74 2.05 -8.81 -11.61
N ALA A 75 0.78 -9.11 -11.33
CA ALA A 75 -0.09 -8.25 -10.54
C ALA A 75 0.49 -7.98 -9.14
N THR A 76 0.94 -9.05 -8.46
CA THR A 76 1.61 -8.95 -7.15
C THR A 76 2.90 -8.14 -7.22
N ALA A 77 3.72 -8.36 -8.25
CA ALA A 77 4.95 -7.59 -8.47
C ALA A 77 4.66 -6.10 -8.71
N SER A 78 3.58 -5.78 -9.43
CA SER A 78 3.13 -4.40 -9.69
C SER A 78 2.87 -3.62 -8.40
N LEU A 79 2.27 -4.23 -7.37
CA LEU A 79 2.07 -3.61 -6.05
C LEU A 79 3.39 -3.31 -5.31
N ARG A 80 4.47 -3.96 -5.70
CA ARG A 80 5.80 -3.78 -5.13
C ARG A 80 6.77 -3.11 -6.11
N SER A 81 6.26 -2.41 -7.13
CA SER A 81 7.07 -1.85 -8.23
C SER A 81 8.25 -1.00 -7.75
N GLY A 82 8.08 -0.22 -6.68
CA GLY A 82 9.17 0.55 -6.08
C GLY A 82 10.36 -0.29 -5.58
N LYS A 83 10.17 -1.60 -5.32
CA LYS A 83 11.25 -2.51 -4.93
C LYS A 83 12.03 -3.06 -6.12
N TYR A 84 11.50 -2.88 -7.32
CA TYR A 84 12.13 -3.34 -8.57
C TYR A 84 12.68 -2.17 -9.40
N MET A 85 12.69 -0.96 -8.83
CA MET A 85 13.21 0.23 -9.50
C MET A 85 14.75 0.17 -9.57
N GLN A 86 15.28 0.41 -10.73
CA GLN A 86 16.72 0.52 -10.98
C GLN A 86 17.03 1.90 -11.61
N MET A 87 18.18 2.45 -11.25
CA MET A 87 18.76 3.62 -11.88
C MET A 87 20.20 3.26 -12.26
N ASP A 88 20.57 3.51 -13.52
CA ASP A 88 21.91 3.19 -14.05
C ASP A 88 22.34 1.73 -13.75
N ASP A 89 21.43 0.78 -14.00
CA ASP A 89 21.58 -0.66 -13.73
C ASP A 89 21.81 -1.05 -12.25
N ALA A 90 21.68 -0.11 -11.32
CA ALA A 90 21.76 -0.36 -9.89
C ALA A 90 20.37 -0.30 -9.23
N TRP A 91 20.15 -1.18 -8.26
CA TRP A 91 18.93 -1.13 -7.44
C TRP A 91 18.89 0.17 -6.64
N VAL A 92 17.77 0.88 -6.72
CA VAL A 92 17.57 2.06 -5.88
C VAL A 92 17.42 1.61 -4.44
N SER A 93 18.46 1.92 -3.63
CA SER A 93 18.39 1.76 -2.19
C SER A 93 17.58 2.92 -1.61
N THR A 94 16.48 2.61 -0.95
CA THR A 94 15.86 3.57 -0.05
C THR A 94 16.69 3.58 1.24
N GLU A 95 17.30 4.70 1.59
CA GLU A 95 17.95 4.87 2.89
C GLU A 95 16.98 4.43 4.00
N ARG A 96 17.49 3.66 4.95
CA ARG A 96 16.72 3.26 6.12
C ARG A 96 16.48 4.51 6.95
N ASN A 97 15.25 5.01 6.96
CA ASN A 97 14.86 6.04 7.90
C ASN A 97 14.82 5.43 9.31
N THR A 98 15.68 5.93 10.19
CA THR A 98 15.86 5.39 11.55
C THR A 98 14.68 5.71 12.46
N VAL A 99 13.95 6.79 12.16
CA VAL A 99 12.83 7.29 12.98
C VAL A 99 11.48 6.72 12.52
N MET A 100 11.30 6.50 11.21
CA MET A 100 10.04 6.00 10.69
C MET A 100 9.73 4.59 11.21
N GLY A 101 8.54 4.39 11.76
CA GLY A 101 8.13 3.08 12.22
C GLY A 101 6.98 3.11 13.20
N VAL A 102 6.62 1.94 13.70
CA VAL A 102 5.60 1.74 14.72
C VAL A 102 6.26 1.65 16.09
N TYR A 103 5.70 2.32 17.08
CA TYR A 103 6.20 2.42 18.44
C TYR A 103 5.10 2.19 19.48
N PRO A 104 5.37 1.45 20.55
CA PRO A 104 4.40 1.29 21.64
C PRO A 104 4.25 2.58 22.43
N THR A 105 3.02 2.93 22.79
CA THR A 105 2.68 4.10 23.59
C THR A 105 2.37 3.72 25.04
N LYS A 106 2.35 4.70 25.93
CA LYS A 106 2.12 4.57 27.37
C LYS A 106 0.76 3.92 27.70
N ASP A 107 -0.25 4.22 26.89
CA ASP A 107 -1.63 3.72 27.07
C ASP A 107 -1.87 2.30 26.50
N GLY A 108 -0.80 1.59 26.14
CA GLY A 108 -0.85 0.22 25.63
C GLY A 108 -1.27 0.13 24.16
N ARG A 109 -1.38 1.24 23.46
CA ARG A 109 -1.61 1.32 22.01
C ARG A 109 -0.29 1.44 21.26
N TRP A 110 -0.39 1.79 19.99
CA TRP A 110 0.76 1.97 19.09
C TRP A 110 0.56 3.26 18.30
N SER A 111 1.67 3.95 18.02
CA SER A 111 1.69 5.09 17.13
C SER A 111 2.67 4.83 15.99
N TYR A 112 2.30 5.21 14.77
CA TYR A 112 3.16 5.17 13.59
C TYR A 112 3.72 6.54 13.29
N LEU A 113 5.04 6.68 13.27
CA LEU A 113 5.71 7.90 12.86
C LEU A 113 6.08 7.81 11.37
N HIS A 114 5.45 8.66 10.53
CA HIS A 114 5.71 8.70 9.10
C HIS A 114 6.75 9.79 8.78
N CYS A 115 8.01 9.43 8.87
CA CYS A 115 9.15 10.36 8.82
C CYS A 115 9.96 10.26 7.51
N ASN A 116 9.34 9.87 6.40
CA ASN A 116 10.02 9.74 5.10
C ASN A 116 10.41 11.09 4.48
N PHE A 117 9.72 12.18 4.83
CA PHE A 117 10.11 13.54 4.44
C PHE A 117 10.91 14.21 5.56
N PRO A 118 11.97 14.98 5.21
CA PRO A 118 12.81 15.64 6.21
C PRO A 118 12.06 16.55 7.18
N ASN A 119 11.04 17.28 6.69
CA ASN A 119 10.20 18.14 7.52
C ASN A 119 9.32 17.35 8.50
N HIS A 120 8.74 16.22 8.09
CA HIS A 120 7.96 15.37 9.00
C HIS A 120 8.85 14.75 10.08
N ARG A 121 10.05 14.30 9.70
CA ARG A 121 11.04 13.79 10.65
C ARG A 121 11.46 14.85 11.67
N ALA A 122 11.77 16.05 11.20
CA ALA A 122 12.14 17.15 12.07
C ALA A 122 11.01 17.52 13.05
N ALA A 123 9.75 17.54 12.57
CA ALA A 123 8.59 17.80 13.42
C ALA A 123 8.43 16.72 14.50
N ALA A 124 8.48 15.44 14.15
CA ALA A 124 8.37 14.33 15.09
C ALA A 124 9.50 14.37 16.16
N LEU A 125 10.75 14.56 15.74
CA LEU A 125 11.89 14.67 16.68
C LEU A 125 11.77 15.89 17.58
N SER A 126 11.26 17.02 17.08
CA SER A 126 11.01 18.22 17.87
C SER A 126 9.95 18.01 18.94
N VAL A 127 8.82 17.37 18.60
CA VAL A 127 7.74 17.02 19.55
C VAL A 127 8.24 16.08 20.61
N LEU A 128 9.02 15.06 20.24
CA LEU A 128 9.56 14.07 21.16
C LEU A 128 10.75 14.60 21.99
N GLY A 129 11.38 15.70 21.56
CA GLY A 129 12.53 16.30 22.24
C GLY A 129 13.78 15.41 22.23
N VAL A 130 13.99 14.60 21.19
CA VAL A 130 15.09 13.64 21.09
C VAL A 130 15.86 13.77 19.77
N SER A 131 17.09 13.23 19.76
CA SER A 131 17.90 13.11 18.54
C SER A 131 17.38 12.00 17.63
N GLU A 132 17.89 11.96 16.39
CA GLU A 132 17.57 10.95 15.38
C GLU A 132 18.22 9.59 15.73
N ASP A 133 17.67 8.97 16.78
CA ASP A 133 18.08 7.67 17.29
C ASP A 133 16.84 6.83 17.62
N ARG A 134 16.78 5.60 17.14
CA ARG A 134 15.59 4.75 17.29
C ARG A 134 15.27 4.42 18.74
N ASP A 135 16.28 4.20 19.57
CA ASP A 135 16.07 3.85 20.97
C ASP A 135 15.61 5.06 21.77
N ALA A 136 16.15 6.26 21.47
CA ALA A 136 15.70 7.50 22.05
C ALA A 136 14.23 7.79 21.68
N VAL A 137 13.87 7.64 20.41
CA VAL A 137 12.49 7.80 19.91
C VAL A 137 11.56 6.79 20.59
N THR A 138 11.95 5.52 20.69
CA THR A 138 11.13 4.48 21.34
C THR A 138 10.85 4.84 22.82
N LYS A 139 11.87 5.27 23.53
CA LYS A 139 11.71 5.69 24.95
C LYS A 139 10.84 6.93 25.10
N ALA A 140 10.96 7.89 24.18
CA ALA A 140 10.16 9.10 24.21
C ALA A 140 8.69 8.81 23.89
N VAL A 141 8.41 8.05 22.83
CA VAL A 141 7.03 7.66 22.45
C VAL A 141 6.33 6.91 23.59
N ALA A 142 7.05 6.04 24.30
CA ALA A 142 6.52 5.30 25.44
C ALA A 142 6.08 6.18 26.63
N GLN A 143 6.32 7.50 26.60
CA GLN A 143 5.83 8.45 27.62
C GLN A 143 4.54 9.15 27.19
N TRP A 144 4.09 8.97 25.94
CA TRP A 144 2.92 9.60 25.36
C TRP A 144 1.73 8.64 25.27
N ASP A 145 0.53 9.13 25.44
CA ASP A 145 -0.67 8.46 25.00
C ASP A 145 -0.79 8.60 23.47
N ALA A 146 -1.33 7.59 22.78
CA ALA A 146 -1.29 7.55 21.31
C ALA A 146 -1.95 8.77 20.66
N LEU A 147 -3.15 9.17 21.10
CA LEU A 147 -3.87 10.32 20.55
C LEU A 147 -3.20 11.64 20.89
N GLU A 148 -2.65 11.79 22.11
CA GLU A 148 -1.93 13.00 22.49
C GLU A 148 -0.68 13.21 21.63
N LEU A 149 0.02 12.12 21.30
CA LEU A 149 1.18 12.18 20.42
C LEU A 149 0.77 12.52 18.98
N GLU A 150 -0.32 11.91 18.47
CA GLU A 150 -0.87 12.21 17.15
C GLU A 150 -1.20 13.70 17.03
N ASP A 151 -1.97 14.24 17.99
CA ASP A 151 -2.35 15.66 18.00
C ASP A 151 -1.13 16.58 18.03
N ALA A 152 -0.13 16.30 18.88
CA ALA A 152 1.08 17.10 18.97
C ALA A 152 1.91 17.07 17.67
N ILE A 153 1.99 15.92 17.00
CA ILE A 153 2.68 15.78 15.71
C ILE A 153 1.93 16.53 14.62
N ILE A 154 0.61 16.47 14.58
CA ILE A 154 -0.23 17.19 13.61
C ILE A 154 -0.06 18.70 13.82
N GLU A 155 -0.10 19.20 15.06
CA GLU A 155 0.11 20.60 15.38
C GLU A 155 1.50 21.09 14.91
N ALA A 156 2.52 20.26 15.07
CA ALA A 156 3.87 20.52 14.55
C ALA A 156 4.01 20.34 13.02
N LYS A 157 2.90 20.07 12.31
CA LYS A 157 2.87 19.80 10.86
C LYS A 157 3.72 18.59 10.42
N GLY A 158 3.84 17.62 11.31
CA GLY A 158 4.38 16.29 11.03
C GLY A 158 3.32 15.33 10.50
N ALA A 159 3.68 14.06 10.41
CA ALA A 159 2.79 12.96 10.04
C ALA A 159 3.01 11.77 10.98
N GLY A 160 1.95 11.36 11.65
CA GLY A 160 1.94 10.24 12.60
C GLY A 160 0.52 9.95 13.04
N GLY A 161 0.28 8.73 13.58
CA GLY A 161 -1.04 8.32 14.07
C GLY A 161 -1.04 6.89 14.58
#